data_72f9963e992e3bad107f4bd335e90635
#
_entry.id   72f9963e992e3bad107f4bd335e90635
#
_cell.length_a   1.000
_cell.length_b   1.000
_cell.length_c   1.000
_cell.angle_alpha   90.00
_cell.angle_beta   90.00
_cell.angle_gamma   90.00
#
_symmetry.space_group_name_H-M   'P 1'
#
loop_
_entity.id
_entity.type
_entity.pdbx_description
1 polymer ?
#
loop_
_entity_poly.entity_id
_entity_poly.type
_entity_poly.pdbx_seq_one_letter_code
_entity_poly.pdbx_strand_id
1 'polypeptide(L)'
;MPKIDIEAYAKGVLDGKRAFIARAITLVESTLPAHRALAQGLLTELLPHSGRARRIGISGVPGVGKSTFIDAFGTMLTGLGHRVAVLAVDPSSTRTGGSILGDKTRMERLSVDPAAFVRPSPSAGTLGGVAKATRESMIVMEAAGYDVVLVETVGVGQSETTVAGMVDSFLLLSLARTGDQLQGIKKGVLELADVLAVNKADGPHERDAKAAARELSGALRLMHPVDAAWTPPVLTCSARESTGLDEVWNRLEQHRTLLEAGGRLTAKRAAQQVEWTWSMVRDELLERLRADPAVRGLAPELEAAVRAGSVTPTSAADRILAAFGNPGD
;
A
#
# COMPACT_ATOMS: atom_id res chain seq x y z
N MET A 1 -17.62 27.47 -3.43
CA MET A 1 -16.96 26.38 -4.14
C MET A 1 -17.91 25.85 -5.20
N PRO A 2 -17.48 25.50 -6.41
CA PRO A 2 -18.35 24.87 -7.39
C PRO A 2 -18.91 23.57 -6.77
N LYS A 3 -20.22 23.34 -6.98
CA LYS A 3 -20.90 22.14 -6.49
C LYS A 3 -20.27 20.92 -7.17
N ILE A 4 -19.75 19.98 -6.37
CA ILE A 4 -19.20 18.73 -6.90
C ILE A 4 -20.37 17.88 -7.39
N ASP A 5 -20.38 17.59 -8.67
CA ASP A 5 -21.38 16.72 -9.31
C ASP A 5 -20.82 15.30 -9.36
N ILE A 6 -21.37 14.42 -8.53
CA ILE A 6 -20.91 13.03 -8.39
C ILE A 6 -21.13 12.21 -9.65
N GLU A 7 -22.28 12.39 -10.32
CA GLU A 7 -22.60 11.67 -11.56
C GLU A 7 -21.61 12.04 -12.68
N ALA A 8 -21.32 13.36 -12.81
CA ALA A 8 -20.32 13.81 -13.78
C ALA A 8 -18.91 13.29 -13.46
N TYR A 9 -18.55 13.20 -12.16
CA TYR A 9 -17.28 12.62 -11.74
C TYR A 9 -17.21 11.11 -12.04
N ALA A 10 -18.24 10.36 -11.67
CA ALA A 10 -18.31 8.90 -11.93
C ALA A 10 -18.22 8.63 -13.44
N LYS A 11 -19.04 9.30 -14.25
CA LYS A 11 -19.00 9.18 -15.72
C LYS A 11 -17.62 9.53 -16.29
N GLY A 12 -17.01 10.62 -15.82
CA GLY A 12 -15.67 11.02 -16.28
C GLY A 12 -14.59 10.02 -15.92
N VAL A 13 -14.69 9.36 -14.76
CA VAL A 13 -13.79 8.28 -14.34
C VAL A 13 -13.99 7.04 -15.23
N LEU A 14 -15.25 6.60 -15.42
CA LEU A 14 -15.59 5.44 -16.27
C LEU A 14 -15.17 5.65 -17.74
N ASP A 15 -15.26 6.89 -18.24
CA ASP A 15 -14.76 7.28 -19.56
C ASP A 15 -13.20 7.32 -19.62
N GLY A 16 -12.49 7.06 -18.54
CA GLY A 16 -11.03 7.09 -18.46
C GLY A 16 -10.41 8.49 -18.58
N LYS A 17 -11.19 9.56 -18.34
CA LYS A 17 -10.72 10.94 -18.47
C LYS A 17 -9.77 11.33 -17.33
N ARG A 18 -8.47 11.50 -17.63
CA ARG A 18 -7.39 11.74 -16.63
C ARG A 18 -7.71 12.89 -15.67
N ALA A 19 -8.33 13.95 -16.13
CA ALA A 19 -8.71 15.09 -15.29
C ALA A 19 -9.76 14.72 -14.23
N PHE A 20 -10.73 13.88 -14.59
CA PHE A 20 -11.74 13.38 -13.66
C PHE A 20 -11.17 12.37 -12.69
N ILE A 21 -10.30 11.46 -13.15
CA ILE A 21 -9.56 10.52 -12.30
C ILE A 21 -8.77 11.29 -11.24
N ALA A 22 -7.98 12.29 -11.63
CA ALA A 22 -7.20 13.10 -10.71
C ALA A 22 -8.06 13.84 -9.67
N ARG A 23 -9.21 14.38 -10.09
CA ARG A 23 -10.16 15.06 -9.18
C ARG A 23 -10.85 14.06 -8.25
N ALA A 24 -11.24 12.89 -8.74
CA ALA A 24 -11.84 11.83 -7.95
C ALA A 24 -10.87 11.36 -6.85
N ILE A 25 -9.60 11.14 -7.19
CA ILE A 25 -8.58 10.78 -6.20
C ILE A 25 -8.39 11.90 -5.17
N THR A 26 -8.32 13.16 -5.61
CA THR A 26 -8.22 14.29 -4.68
C THR A 26 -9.44 14.39 -3.74
N LEU A 27 -10.62 14.01 -4.21
CA LEU A 27 -11.83 13.99 -3.38
C LEU A 27 -11.76 12.88 -2.32
N VAL A 28 -11.36 11.66 -2.69
CA VAL A 28 -11.27 10.52 -1.75
C VAL A 28 -10.10 10.66 -0.78
N GLU A 29 -9.03 11.36 -1.15
CA GLU A 29 -7.91 11.69 -0.27
C GLU A 29 -8.21 12.85 0.70
N SER A 30 -9.31 13.58 0.49
CA SER A 30 -9.62 14.78 1.28
C SER A 30 -10.02 14.47 2.72
N THR A 31 -9.41 15.16 3.65
CA THR A 31 -9.74 15.09 5.09
C THR A 31 -10.89 16.00 5.51
N LEU A 32 -11.42 16.83 4.59
CA LEU A 32 -12.51 17.77 4.88
C LEU A 32 -13.82 16.99 5.14
N PRO A 33 -14.52 17.24 6.27
CA PRO A 33 -15.76 16.55 6.60
C PRO A 33 -16.83 16.67 5.50
N ALA A 34 -16.94 17.83 4.85
CA ALA A 34 -17.88 18.07 3.74
C ALA A 34 -17.61 17.18 2.51
N HIS A 35 -16.37 16.72 2.31
CA HIS A 35 -16.01 15.85 1.21
C HIS A 35 -16.28 14.37 1.48
N ARG A 36 -16.39 13.97 2.75
CA ARG A 36 -16.53 12.56 3.16
C ARG A 36 -17.78 11.90 2.54
N ALA A 37 -18.94 12.56 2.64
CA ALA A 37 -20.18 12.04 2.06
C ALA A 37 -20.12 12.00 0.52
N LEU A 38 -19.52 13.03 -0.11
CA LEU A 38 -19.35 13.08 -1.56
C LEU A 38 -18.40 11.99 -2.07
N ALA A 39 -17.28 11.76 -1.36
CA ALA A 39 -16.35 10.70 -1.68
C ALA A 39 -17.02 9.31 -1.59
N GLN A 40 -17.79 9.05 -0.52
CA GLN A 40 -18.51 7.78 -0.37
C GLN A 40 -19.59 7.60 -1.45
N GLY A 41 -20.33 8.66 -1.80
CA GLY A 41 -21.27 8.63 -2.95
C GLY A 41 -20.57 8.25 -4.25
N LEU A 42 -19.44 8.89 -4.56
CA LEU A 42 -18.63 8.56 -5.74
C LEU A 42 -18.12 7.10 -5.72
N LEU A 43 -17.58 6.65 -4.60
CA LEU A 43 -17.08 5.28 -4.47
C LEU A 43 -18.19 4.24 -4.63
N THR A 44 -19.40 4.52 -4.14
CA THR A 44 -20.56 3.64 -4.32
C THR A 44 -20.91 3.48 -5.80
N GLU A 45 -20.89 4.56 -6.58
CA GLU A 45 -21.12 4.54 -8.04
C GLU A 45 -20.00 3.77 -8.78
N LEU A 46 -18.74 3.88 -8.34
CA LEU A 46 -17.59 3.26 -9.00
C LEU A 46 -17.37 1.80 -8.61
N LEU A 47 -17.85 1.37 -7.44
CA LEU A 47 -17.59 0.04 -6.87
C LEU A 47 -17.99 -1.13 -7.81
N PRO A 48 -19.14 -1.11 -8.52
CA PRO A 48 -19.51 -2.18 -9.45
C PRO A 48 -18.55 -2.33 -10.64
N HIS A 49 -17.76 -1.32 -10.94
CA HIS A 49 -16.80 -1.27 -12.05
C HIS A 49 -15.37 -1.60 -11.63
N SER A 50 -15.14 -1.92 -10.35
CA SER A 50 -13.86 -2.26 -9.76
C SER A 50 -13.72 -3.77 -9.49
N GLY A 51 -12.60 -4.18 -8.90
CA GLY A 51 -12.38 -5.56 -8.44
C GLY A 51 -11.77 -6.50 -9.49
N ARG A 52 -11.36 -6.01 -10.66
CA ARG A 52 -10.81 -6.85 -11.75
C ARG A 52 -9.30 -6.72 -11.92
N ALA A 53 -8.70 -5.64 -11.44
CA ALA A 53 -7.28 -5.40 -11.61
C ALA A 53 -6.41 -6.38 -10.80
N ARG A 54 -5.17 -6.48 -11.23
CA ARG A 54 -4.06 -7.11 -10.50
C ARG A 54 -3.52 -6.11 -9.50
N ARG A 55 -3.69 -6.35 -8.21
CA ARG A 55 -3.18 -5.49 -7.15
C ARG A 55 -1.87 -6.05 -6.65
N ILE A 56 -0.77 -5.33 -6.90
CA ILE A 56 0.58 -5.78 -6.58
C ILE A 56 1.22 -4.77 -5.62
N GLY A 57 1.54 -5.22 -4.41
CA GLY A 57 2.35 -4.45 -3.46
C GLY A 57 3.82 -4.59 -3.77
N ILE A 58 4.58 -3.50 -3.76
CA ILE A 58 6.02 -3.51 -4.01
C ILE A 58 6.71 -2.87 -2.81
N SER A 59 7.58 -3.65 -2.16
CA SER A 59 8.37 -3.21 -1.02
C SER A 59 9.84 -3.59 -1.18
N GLY A 60 10.65 -3.13 -0.26
CA GLY A 60 12.09 -3.41 -0.20
C GLY A 60 12.84 -2.33 0.56
N VAL A 61 14.04 -2.64 0.99
CA VAL A 61 14.88 -1.72 1.76
C VAL A 61 15.16 -0.39 1.04
N PRO A 62 15.41 0.70 1.77
CA PRO A 62 15.87 1.94 1.16
C PRO A 62 17.07 1.71 0.24
N GLY A 63 17.07 2.34 -0.94
CA GLY A 63 18.15 2.19 -1.91
C GLY A 63 18.12 0.92 -2.78
N VAL A 64 17.13 0.01 -2.59
CA VAL A 64 16.97 -1.18 -3.45
C VAL A 64 16.62 -0.83 -4.90
N GLY A 65 16.13 0.38 -5.16
CA GLY A 65 15.74 0.85 -6.49
C GLY A 65 14.27 0.61 -6.81
N LYS A 66 13.35 0.69 -5.81
CA LYS A 66 11.90 0.51 -6.01
C LYS A 66 11.33 1.35 -7.13
N SER A 67 11.53 2.66 -7.09
CA SER A 67 10.96 3.57 -8.09
C SER A 67 11.53 3.31 -9.49
N THR A 68 12.84 2.98 -9.62
CA THR A 68 13.45 2.55 -10.89
C THR A 68 12.86 1.23 -11.38
N PHE A 69 12.62 0.29 -10.45
CA PHE A 69 11.97 -0.98 -10.79
C PHE A 69 10.54 -0.74 -11.28
N ILE A 70 9.75 0.08 -10.58
CA ILE A 70 8.37 0.39 -10.96
C ILE A 70 8.33 1.08 -12.33
N ASP A 71 9.26 2.01 -12.60
CA ASP A 71 9.37 2.67 -13.92
C ASP A 71 9.65 1.66 -15.03
N ALA A 72 10.63 0.78 -14.84
CA ALA A 72 10.99 -0.24 -15.83
C ALA A 72 9.90 -1.31 -15.99
N PHE A 73 9.38 -1.83 -14.88
CA PHE A 73 8.36 -2.87 -14.84
C PHE A 73 7.02 -2.35 -15.39
N GLY A 74 6.61 -1.16 -14.99
CA GLY A 74 5.39 -0.54 -15.49
C GLY A 74 5.46 -0.24 -16.98
N THR A 75 6.62 0.26 -17.47
CA THR A 75 6.85 0.49 -18.92
C THR A 75 6.82 -0.82 -19.72
N MET A 76 7.36 -1.91 -19.17
CA MET A 76 7.25 -3.23 -19.79
C MET A 76 5.76 -3.66 -19.86
N LEU A 77 5.00 -3.49 -18.79
CA LEU A 77 3.59 -3.86 -18.73
C LEU A 77 2.73 -3.04 -19.70
N THR A 78 2.97 -1.72 -19.81
CA THR A 78 2.27 -0.89 -20.81
C THR A 78 2.64 -1.31 -22.24
N GLY A 79 3.87 -1.70 -22.46
CA GLY A 79 4.32 -2.30 -23.74
C GLY A 79 3.63 -3.63 -24.08
N LEU A 80 3.17 -4.38 -23.07
CA LEU A 80 2.35 -5.59 -23.23
C LEU A 80 0.85 -5.29 -23.40
N GLY A 81 0.45 -4.02 -23.40
CA GLY A 81 -0.93 -3.57 -23.59
C GLY A 81 -1.72 -3.39 -22.28
N HIS A 82 -1.11 -3.52 -21.12
CA HIS A 82 -1.75 -3.24 -19.83
C HIS A 82 -1.90 -1.74 -19.57
N ARG A 83 -2.90 -1.39 -18.77
CA ARG A 83 -3.03 -0.04 -18.20
C ARG A 83 -2.61 -0.06 -16.75
N VAL A 84 -1.53 0.66 -16.44
CA VAL A 84 -0.84 0.57 -15.15
C VAL A 84 -1.12 1.80 -14.29
N ALA A 85 -1.65 1.60 -13.08
CA ALA A 85 -1.73 2.63 -12.05
C ALA A 85 -0.63 2.40 -11.00
N VAL A 86 0.05 3.46 -10.56
CA VAL A 86 1.02 3.43 -9.46
C VAL A 86 0.53 4.31 -8.33
N LEU A 87 0.37 3.74 -7.15
CA LEU A 87 -0.03 4.42 -5.92
C LEU A 87 1.10 4.29 -4.89
N ALA A 88 1.64 5.39 -4.40
CA ALA A 88 2.64 5.36 -3.34
C ALA A 88 2.00 5.47 -1.96
N VAL A 89 2.52 4.72 -0.97
CA VAL A 89 2.12 4.76 0.43
C VAL A 89 3.29 5.29 1.26
N ASP A 90 3.28 6.60 1.54
CA ASP A 90 4.30 7.28 2.34
C ASP A 90 3.71 8.02 3.55
N PRO A 91 3.72 7.43 4.75
CA PRO A 91 3.28 8.10 5.97
C PRO A 91 4.29 9.16 6.46
N SER A 92 5.52 9.20 5.94
CA SER A 92 6.59 10.10 6.41
C SER A 92 6.59 11.47 5.73
N SER A 93 5.81 11.67 4.68
CA SER A 93 5.76 12.90 3.88
C SER A 93 5.26 14.14 4.64
N THR A 94 4.73 13.97 5.86
CA THR A 94 4.29 15.07 6.75
C THR A 94 5.41 15.99 7.21
N ARG A 95 6.67 15.55 7.18
CA ARG A 95 7.82 16.32 7.71
C ARG A 95 8.53 17.19 6.67
N THR A 96 8.42 16.90 5.41
CA THR A 96 9.26 17.51 4.37
C THR A 96 8.52 18.31 3.31
N GLY A 97 7.18 18.26 3.23
CA GLY A 97 6.38 19.07 2.26
C GLY A 97 6.78 18.94 0.78
N GLY A 98 7.73 18.05 0.44
CA GLY A 98 8.44 18.03 -0.83
C GLY A 98 8.31 16.75 -1.67
N SER A 99 7.56 15.75 -1.24
CA SER A 99 7.51 14.42 -1.90
C SER A 99 6.84 14.44 -3.29
N ILE A 100 5.94 15.35 -3.57
CA ILE A 100 5.08 15.31 -4.77
C ILE A 100 5.88 15.42 -6.10
N LEU A 101 6.99 16.11 -6.11
CA LEU A 101 7.85 16.25 -7.30
C LEU A 101 8.90 15.13 -7.40
N GLY A 102 9.41 14.64 -6.25
CA GLY A 102 10.49 13.65 -6.21
C GLY A 102 10.11 12.28 -6.77
N ASP A 103 8.88 11.81 -6.59
CA ASP A 103 8.47 10.49 -7.06
C ASP A 103 8.18 10.46 -8.56
N LYS A 104 7.60 11.54 -9.11
CA LYS A 104 7.42 11.66 -10.57
C LYS A 104 8.74 11.78 -11.33
N THR A 105 9.75 12.45 -10.77
CA THR A 105 11.07 12.58 -11.38
C THR A 105 11.88 11.28 -11.35
N ARG A 106 11.49 10.31 -10.52
CA ARG A 106 12.12 8.98 -10.43
C ARG A 106 11.50 7.94 -11.37
N MET A 107 10.32 8.21 -11.92
CA MET A 107 9.59 7.34 -12.85
C MET A 107 9.38 8.09 -14.19
N GLU A 108 10.48 8.46 -14.82
CA GLU A 108 10.47 9.39 -15.97
C GLU A 108 9.69 8.83 -17.16
N ARG A 109 9.88 7.55 -17.50
CA ARG A 109 9.21 6.90 -18.64
C ARG A 109 7.72 6.68 -18.36
N LEU A 110 7.42 6.09 -17.21
CA LEU A 110 6.06 5.72 -16.85
C LEU A 110 5.17 6.95 -16.58
N SER A 111 5.74 8.04 -16.04
CA SER A 111 4.97 9.25 -15.71
C SER A 111 4.41 9.98 -16.94
N VAL A 112 5.02 9.80 -18.11
CA VAL A 112 4.59 10.40 -19.39
C VAL A 112 3.82 9.42 -20.29
N ASP A 113 3.76 8.14 -19.91
CA ASP A 113 3.05 7.11 -20.66
C ASP A 113 1.52 7.33 -20.58
N PRO A 114 0.80 7.43 -21.72
CA PRO A 114 -0.66 7.58 -21.72
C PRO A 114 -1.40 6.38 -21.12
N ALA A 115 -0.83 5.17 -21.18
CA ALA A 115 -1.38 3.96 -20.58
C ALA A 115 -1.09 3.83 -19.08
N ALA A 116 -0.30 4.75 -18.51
CA ALA A 116 0.03 4.76 -17.08
C ALA A 116 -0.55 5.96 -16.33
N PHE A 117 -0.77 5.78 -15.02
CA PHE A 117 -1.14 6.86 -14.09
C PHE A 117 -0.32 6.73 -12.82
N VAL A 118 0.53 7.71 -12.55
CA VAL A 118 1.36 7.74 -11.33
C VAL A 118 0.77 8.75 -10.35
N ARG A 119 0.38 8.27 -9.15
CA ARG A 119 -0.12 9.09 -8.04
C ARG A 119 0.83 8.99 -6.86
N PRO A 120 1.57 10.06 -6.53
CA PRO A 120 2.33 10.16 -5.30
C PRO A 120 1.42 10.07 -4.07
N SER A 121 1.96 9.61 -2.94
CA SER A 121 1.23 9.55 -1.67
C SER A 121 0.67 10.92 -1.28
N PRO A 122 -0.55 10.98 -0.71
CA PRO A 122 -1.04 12.21 -0.11
C PRO A 122 -0.10 12.67 1.01
N SER A 123 0.21 13.95 1.02
CA SER A 123 1.29 14.55 1.82
C SER A 123 1.00 14.69 3.33
N ALA A 124 -0.13 14.23 3.83
CA ALA A 124 -0.47 14.39 5.25
C ALA A 124 -1.35 13.26 5.75
N GLY A 125 -0.92 12.59 6.81
CA GLY A 125 -1.80 11.67 7.51
C GLY A 125 -1.09 10.64 8.38
N THR A 126 -1.87 9.98 9.22
CA THR A 126 -1.49 8.75 9.90
C THR A 126 -1.37 7.62 8.89
N LEU A 127 -0.64 6.55 9.21
CA LEU A 127 -0.55 5.36 8.36
C LEU A 127 -1.94 4.82 7.98
N GLY A 128 -2.90 4.83 8.91
CA GLY A 128 -4.30 4.46 8.67
C GLY A 128 -4.99 5.36 7.64
N GLY A 129 -4.81 6.68 7.72
CA GLY A 129 -5.38 7.64 6.77
C GLY A 129 -4.82 7.48 5.35
N VAL A 130 -3.49 7.27 5.23
CA VAL A 130 -2.84 7.00 3.93
C VAL A 130 -3.33 5.67 3.36
N ALA A 131 -3.44 4.63 4.19
CA ALA A 131 -3.97 3.33 3.77
C ALA A 131 -5.41 3.40 3.29
N LYS A 132 -6.26 4.21 3.95
CA LYS A 132 -7.63 4.50 3.52
C LYS A 132 -7.64 5.14 2.13
N ALA A 133 -6.93 6.24 1.96
CA ALA A 133 -6.85 6.97 0.71
C ALA A 133 -6.34 6.08 -0.45
N THR A 134 -5.35 5.22 -0.19
CA THR A 134 -4.81 4.29 -1.18
C THR A 134 -5.85 3.25 -1.61
N ARG A 135 -6.60 2.64 -0.66
CA ARG A 135 -7.65 1.65 -0.98
C ARG A 135 -8.79 2.27 -1.78
N GLU A 136 -9.23 3.46 -1.39
CA GLU A 136 -10.26 4.22 -2.11
C GLU A 136 -9.77 4.64 -3.50
N SER A 137 -8.51 5.06 -3.64
CA SER A 137 -7.89 5.35 -4.93
C SER A 137 -7.77 4.13 -5.84
N MET A 138 -7.54 2.92 -5.30
CA MET A 138 -7.57 1.68 -6.11
C MET A 138 -8.93 1.48 -6.77
N ILE A 139 -10.04 1.71 -6.06
CA ILE A 139 -11.40 1.61 -6.63
C ILE A 139 -11.55 2.57 -7.82
N VAL A 140 -11.10 3.82 -7.67
CA VAL A 140 -11.14 4.83 -8.74
C VAL A 140 -10.31 4.38 -9.94
N MET A 141 -9.09 3.87 -9.72
CA MET A 141 -8.21 3.41 -10.79
C MET A 141 -8.79 2.22 -11.54
N GLU A 142 -9.30 1.23 -10.82
CA GLU A 142 -9.90 0.04 -11.43
C GLU A 142 -11.15 0.41 -12.23
N ALA A 143 -12.02 1.27 -11.71
CA ALA A 143 -13.20 1.77 -12.42
C ALA A 143 -12.83 2.58 -13.66
N ALA A 144 -11.69 3.28 -13.67
CA ALA A 144 -11.15 3.97 -14.83
C ALA A 144 -10.51 3.03 -15.86
N GLY A 145 -10.51 1.71 -15.62
CA GLY A 145 -10.02 0.68 -16.54
C GLY A 145 -8.51 0.40 -16.44
N TYR A 146 -7.84 0.77 -15.34
CA TYR A 146 -6.49 0.28 -15.07
C TYR A 146 -6.56 -1.16 -14.58
N ASP A 147 -5.92 -2.07 -15.29
CA ASP A 147 -5.98 -3.51 -15.03
C ASP A 147 -4.78 -4.04 -14.22
N VAL A 148 -3.77 -3.19 -13.99
CA VAL A 148 -2.67 -3.42 -13.06
C VAL A 148 -2.53 -2.22 -12.12
N VAL A 149 -2.60 -2.46 -10.81
CA VAL A 149 -2.40 -1.45 -9.77
C VAL A 149 -1.18 -1.83 -8.95
N LEU A 150 -0.11 -1.03 -9.06
CA LEU A 150 1.12 -1.17 -8.28
C LEU A 150 1.03 -0.26 -7.06
N VAL A 151 1.23 -0.83 -5.87
CA VAL A 151 1.21 -0.09 -4.60
C VAL A 151 2.63 -0.10 -4.01
N GLU A 152 3.32 1.05 -4.06
CA GLU A 152 4.69 1.20 -3.55
C GLU A 152 4.70 1.56 -2.06
N THR A 153 5.52 0.86 -1.26
CA THR A 153 5.84 1.27 0.12
C THR A 153 7.12 2.08 0.17
N VAL A 154 7.27 2.96 1.17
CA VAL A 154 8.51 3.74 1.39
C VAL A 154 9.66 2.90 1.94
N GLY A 155 9.42 1.65 2.35
CA GLY A 155 10.47 0.72 2.81
C GLY A 155 10.96 0.98 4.24
N VAL A 156 10.20 1.70 5.07
CA VAL A 156 10.52 1.92 6.49
C VAL A 156 9.25 1.81 7.34
N GLY A 157 9.23 0.86 8.27
CA GLY A 157 8.19 0.76 9.29
C GLY A 157 7.11 -0.28 8.99
N GLN A 158 5.88 -0.01 9.45
CA GLN A 158 4.73 -0.92 9.38
C GLN A 158 3.92 -0.79 8.07
N SER A 159 4.40 -0.02 7.09
CA SER A 159 3.73 0.16 5.80
C SER A 159 3.65 -1.13 4.97
N GLU A 160 4.60 -2.05 5.19
CA GLU A 160 4.67 -3.32 4.48
C GLU A 160 3.46 -4.22 4.79
N THR A 161 3.13 -4.41 6.08
CA THR A 161 1.96 -5.20 6.51
C THR A 161 0.67 -4.56 6.03
N THR A 162 0.60 -3.23 6.10
CA THR A 162 -0.57 -2.48 5.63
C THR A 162 -0.79 -2.66 4.13
N VAL A 163 0.28 -2.58 3.31
CA VAL A 163 0.18 -2.79 1.86
C VAL A 163 -0.11 -4.25 1.53
N ALA A 164 0.53 -5.22 2.19
CA ALA A 164 0.22 -6.65 2.00
C ALA A 164 -1.26 -6.96 2.29
N GLY A 165 -1.86 -6.28 3.29
CA GLY A 165 -3.29 -6.39 3.64
C GLY A 165 -4.25 -5.72 2.63
N MET A 166 -3.78 -5.13 1.52
CA MET A 166 -4.66 -4.50 0.52
C MET A 166 -4.43 -4.97 -0.91
N VAL A 167 -3.44 -5.85 -1.15
CA VAL A 167 -3.06 -6.31 -2.47
C VAL A 167 -3.28 -7.82 -2.64
N ASP A 168 -3.27 -8.28 -3.89
CA ASP A 168 -3.41 -9.70 -4.22
C ASP A 168 -2.09 -10.44 -4.06
N SER A 169 -1.00 -9.80 -4.53
CA SER A 169 0.37 -10.31 -4.48
C SER A 169 1.32 -9.26 -3.92
N PHE A 170 2.27 -9.69 -3.10
CA PHE A 170 3.28 -8.83 -2.49
C PHE A 170 4.66 -9.19 -3.02
N LEU A 171 5.26 -8.27 -3.78
CA LEU A 171 6.61 -8.38 -4.33
C LEU A 171 7.60 -7.70 -3.39
N LEU A 172 8.56 -8.46 -2.91
CA LEU A 172 9.65 -7.94 -2.09
C LEU A 172 10.94 -7.82 -2.91
N LEU A 173 11.44 -6.60 -3.05
CA LEU A 173 12.74 -6.34 -3.69
C LEU A 173 13.87 -6.41 -2.65
N SER A 174 14.95 -7.09 -3.02
CA SER A 174 16.18 -7.23 -2.23
C SER A 174 17.41 -6.83 -3.04
N LEU A 175 18.58 -6.76 -2.40
CA LEU A 175 19.89 -6.47 -3.01
C LEU A 175 20.89 -7.57 -2.68
N ALA A 176 21.89 -7.76 -3.56
CA ALA A 176 22.97 -8.72 -3.36
C ALA A 176 24.02 -8.33 -2.30
N ARG A 177 24.07 -7.07 -1.86
CA ARG A 177 25.26 -6.45 -1.26
C ARG A 177 25.24 -6.18 0.24
N THR A 178 24.38 -6.75 1.02
CA THR A 178 24.42 -6.52 2.47
C THR A 178 24.85 -7.81 3.15
N GLY A 179 26.08 -7.86 3.65
CA GLY A 179 26.70 -9.02 4.31
C GLY A 179 25.97 -9.59 5.53
N ASP A 180 24.80 -9.07 5.85
CA ASP A 180 23.90 -9.53 6.91
C ASP A 180 22.44 -9.43 6.43
N GLN A 181 22.18 -9.89 5.19
CA GLN A 181 20.91 -9.67 4.48
C GLN A 181 19.70 -10.28 5.17
N LEU A 182 19.84 -11.48 5.73
CA LEU A 182 18.76 -12.11 6.50
C LEU A 182 18.45 -11.35 7.79
N GLN A 183 19.42 -10.67 8.39
CA GLN A 183 19.22 -9.83 9.58
C GLN A 183 18.66 -8.45 9.23
N GLY A 184 18.97 -7.91 8.05
CA GLY A 184 18.46 -6.61 7.57
C GLY A 184 17.02 -6.65 7.06
N ILE A 185 16.56 -7.81 6.57
CA ILE A 185 15.16 -8.02 6.21
C ILE A 185 14.45 -8.57 7.43
N LYS A 186 13.58 -7.78 8.06
CA LYS A 186 12.78 -8.26 9.19
C LYS A 186 12.04 -9.53 8.79
N LYS A 187 12.19 -10.61 9.59
CA LYS A 187 11.54 -11.92 9.33
C LYS A 187 10.08 -11.78 8.95
N GLY A 188 9.32 -10.90 9.63
CA GLY A 188 7.92 -10.65 9.34
C GLY A 188 7.62 -10.10 7.94
N VAL A 189 8.58 -9.41 7.28
CA VAL A 189 8.38 -8.93 5.90
C VAL A 189 8.59 -10.05 4.88
N LEU A 190 9.52 -10.98 5.16
CA LEU A 190 9.71 -12.18 4.34
C LEU A 190 8.46 -13.08 4.33
N GLU A 191 7.76 -13.17 5.46
CA GLU A 191 6.52 -13.94 5.61
C GLU A 191 5.34 -13.36 4.79
N LEU A 192 5.42 -12.08 4.44
CA LEU A 192 4.39 -11.40 3.62
C LEU A 192 4.62 -11.57 2.12
N ALA A 193 5.83 -11.94 1.71
CA ALA A 193 6.22 -11.94 0.30
C ALA A 193 5.62 -13.12 -0.45
N ASP A 194 4.93 -12.85 -1.55
CA ASP A 194 4.47 -13.85 -2.50
C ASP A 194 5.50 -14.11 -3.61
N VAL A 195 6.31 -13.10 -3.95
CA VAL A 195 7.46 -13.17 -4.88
C VAL A 195 8.60 -12.33 -4.34
N LEU A 196 9.84 -12.82 -4.45
CA LEU A 196 11.04 -12.06 -4.14
C LEU A 196 11.87 -11.83 -5.40
N ALA A 197 12.44 -10.62 -5.53
CA ALA A 197 13.36 -10.32 -6.61
C ALA A 197 14.60 -9.60 -6.09
N VAL A 198 15.78 -10.19 -6.33
CA VAL A 198 17.07 -9.55 -6.06
C VAL A 198 17.37 -8.62 -7.22
N ASN A 199 17.21 -7.32 -6.97
CA ASN A 199 17.42 -6.27 -7.97
C ASN A 199 18.89 -5.88 -8.10
N LYS A 200 19.21 -5.11 -9.14
CA LYS A 200 20.56 -4.69 -9.54
C LYS A 200 21.46 -5.88 -9.87
N ALA A 201 20.90 -6.93 -10.49
CA ALA A 201 21.60 -8.10 -10.95
C ALA A 201 22.23 -7.85 -12.32
N ASP A 202 23.00 -6.77 -12.46
CA ASP A 202 23.64 -6.32 -13.69
C ASP A 202 25.16 -6.16 -13.53
N GLY A 203 25.89 -6.32 -14.62
CA GLY A 203 27.33 -6.15 -14.68
C GLY A 203 28.08 -6.98 -13.62
N PRO A 204 28.98 -6.35 -12.83
CA PRO A 204 29.78 -7.08 -11.82
C PRO A 204 28.94 -7.65 -10.67
N HIS A 205 27.67 -7.24 -10.52
CA HIS A 205 26.80 -7.66 -9.41
C HIS A 205 25.95 -8.90 -9.70
N GLU A 206 25.93 -9.38 -10.94
CA GLU A 206 25.10 -10.52 -11.34
C GLU A 206 25.40 -11.79 -10.56
N ARG A 207 26.70 -12.09 -10.34
CA ARG A 207 27.14 -13.28 -9.58
C ARG A 207 26.68 -13.22 -8.13
N ASP A 208 26.82 -12.06 -7.49
CA ASP A 208 26.43 -11.86 -6.11
C ASP A 208 24.90 -11.91 -5.96
N ALA A 209 24.17 -11.35 -6.93
CA ALA A 209 22.70 -11.43 -6.94
C ALA A 209 22.20 -12.88 -7.05
N LYS A 210 22.82 -13.70 -7.91
CA LYS A 210 22.50 -15.13 -8.03
C LYS A 210 22.84 -15.92 -6.75
N ALA A 211 23.91 -15.54 -6.04
CA ALA A 211 24.25 -16.16 -4.77
C ALA A 211 23.21 -15.80 -3.69
N ALA A 212 22.88 -14.51 -3.56
CA ALA A 212 21.88 -14.04 -2.63
C ALA A 212 20.49 -14.65 -2.88
N ALA A 213 20.09 -14.78 -4.15
CA ALA A 213 18.81 -15.41 -4.51
C ALA A 213 18.76 -16.88 -4.07
N ARG A 214 19.88 -17.63 -4.19
CA ARG A 214 19.96 -19.03 -3.70
C ARG A 214 19.85 -19.12 -2.19
N GLU A 215 20.53 -18.24 -1.46
CA GLU A 215 20.48 -18.17 -0.01
C GLU A 215 19.06 -17.86 0.50
N LEU A 216 18.42 -16.82 -0.05
CA LEU A 216 17.03 -16.46 0.27
C LEU A 216 16.06 -17.59 -0.06
N SER A 217 16.24 -18.26 -1.20
CA SER A 217 15.41 -19.41 -1.59
C SER A 217 15.55 -20.57 -0.60
N GLY A 218 16.76 -20.82 -0.11
CA GLY A 218 17.01 -21.81 0.97
C GLY A 218 16.29 -21.45 2.26
N ALA A 219 16.38 -20.18 2.69
CA ALA A 219 15.71 -19.70 3.89
C ALA A 219 14.18 -19.83 3.78
N LEU A 220 13.59 -19.42 2.66
CA LEU A 220 12.14 -19.52 2.43
C LEU A 220 11.62 -20.96 2.44
N ARG A 221 12.39 -21.91 1.89
CA ARG A 221 12.02 -23.34 1.96
C ARG A 221 11.96 -23.87 3.38
N LEU A 222 12.76 -23.33 4.31
CA LEU A 222 12.70 -23.69 5.72
C LEU A 222 11.52 -23.05 6.45
N MET A 223 10.99 -21.94 5.92
CA MET A 223 9.87 -21.21 6.53
C MET A 223 8.51 -21.72 6.06
N HIS A 224 8.45 -22.37 4.89
CA HIS A 224 7.20 -22.86 4.30
C HIS A 224 7.09 -24.38 4.40
N PRO A 225 5.88 -24.94 4.68
CA PRO A 225 5.66 -26.38 4.63
C PRO A 225 5.97 -26.95 3.24
N VAL A 226 6.44 -28.22 3.21
CA VAL A 226 6.80 -28.90 1.95
C VAL A 226 5.62 -29.07 1.00
N ASP A 227 4.42 -29.15 1.54
CA ASP A 227 3.13 -29.29 0.85
C ASP A 227 2.39 -27.96 0.66
N ALA A 228 3.05 -26.84 0.89
CA ALA A 228 2.45 -25.51 0.68
C ALA A 228 2.00 -25.35 -0.78
N ALA A 229 0.78 -24.86 -0.97
CA ALA A 229 0.22 -24.61 -2.31
C ALA A 229 1.04 -23.57 -3.12
N TRP A 230 1.77 -22.70 -2.42
CA TRP A 230 2.69 -21.73 -2.99
C TRP A 230 3.90 -21.55 -2.08
N THR A 231 5.08 -21.67 -2.66
CA THR A 231 6.34 -21.27 -2.02
C THR A 231 6.88 -20.08 -2.81
N PRO A 232 7.12 -18.93 -2.16
CA PRO A 232 7.56 -17.71 -2.85
C PRO A 232 8.84 -17.96 -3.66
N PRO A 233 8.84 -17.76 -4.99
CA PRO A 233 10.05 -17.86 -5.79
C PRO A 233 10.98 -16.67 -5.52
N VAL A 234 12.29 -16.92 -5.59
CA VAL A 234 13.31 -15.89 -5.52
C VAL A 234 13.98 -15.76 -6.87
N LEU A 235 13.86 -14.59 -7.46
CA LEU A 235 14.33 -14.25 -8.80
C LEU A 235 15.48 -13.25 -8.74
N THR A 236 16.18 -13.07 -9.84
CA THR A 236 17.12 -11.97 -10.04
C THR A 236 16.64 -11.07 -11.16
N CYS A 237 16.77 -9.75 -11.01
CA CYS A 237 16.40 -8.80 -12.05
C CYS A 237 17.32 -7.57 -12.04
N SER A 238 17.35 -6.83 -13.15
CA SER A 238 17.92 -5.50 -13.23
C SER A 238 16.87 -4.53 -13.75
N ALA A 239 16.43 -3.63 -12.89
CA ALA A 239 15.56 -2.55 -13.29
C ALA A 239 16.23 -1.57 -14.26
N ARG A 240 17.56 -1.41 -14.15
CA ARG A 240 18.35 -0.53 -15.01
C ARG A 240 18.43 -1.07 -16.44
N GLU A 241 18.70 -2.36 -16.59
CA GLU A 241 18.85 -3.02 -17.89
C GLU A 241 17.55 -3.66 -18.40
N SER A 242 16.48 -3.54 -17.62
CA SER A 242 15.16 -4.14 -17.92
C SER A 242 15.22 -5.65 -18.14
N THR A 243 16.11 -6.37 -17.43
CA THR A 243 16.29 -7.82 -17.53
C THR A 243 15.62 -8.54 -16.35
N GLY A 244 15.02 -9.73 -16.62
CA GLY A 244 14.34 -10.56 -15.61
C GLY A 244 13.01 -10.00 -15.10
N LEU A 245 12.52 -8.89 -15.66
CA LEU A 245 11.24 -8.30 -15.29
C LEU A 245 10.05 -9.13 -15.78
N ASP A 246 10.19 -9.73 -16.95
CA ASP A 246 9.27 -10.67 -17.56
C ASP A 246 9.06 -11.92 -16.68
N GLU A 247 10.13 -12.48 -16.12
CA GLU A 247 10.02 -13.61 -15.20
C GLU A 247 9.33 -13.20 -13.89
N VAL A 248 9.61 -12.00 -13.36
CA VAL A 248 8.88 -11.46 -12.19
C VAL A 248 7.38 -11.38 -12.50
N TRP A 249 7.00 -10.86 -13.67
CA TRP A 249 5.61 -10.78 -14.09
C TRP A 249 4.98 -12.16 -14.21
N ASN A 250 5.66 -13.10 -14.85
CA ASN A 250 5.19 -14.47 -15.02
C ASN A 250 4.91 -15.15 -13.67
N ARG A 251 5.74 -14.92 -12.64
CA ARG A 251 5.51 -15.49 -11.30
C ARG A 251 4.35 -14.83 -10.58
N LEU A 252 4.16 -13.53 -10.75
CA LEU A 252 2.98 -12.82 -10.21
C LEU A 252 1.69 -13.31 -10.85
N GLU A 253 1.67 -13.55 -12.18
CA GLU A 253 0.52 -14.12 -12.88
C GLU A 253 0.25 -15.59 -12.48
N GLN A 254 1.28 -16.40 -12.27
CA GLN A 254 1.14 -17.75 -11.73
C GLN A 254 0.54 -17.75 -10.33
N HIS A 255 1.01 -16.86 -9.44
CA HIS A 255 0.44 -16.70 -8.10
C HIS A 255 -1.04 -16.28 -8.19
N ARG A 256 -1.38 -15.32 -9.05
CA ARG A 256 -2.77 -14.91 -9.28
C ARG A 256 -3.63 -16.07 -9.79
N THR A 257 -3.19 -16.80 -10.79
CA THR A 257 -3.90 -17.97 -11.34
C THR A 257 -4.18 -19.00 -10.24
N LEU A 258 -3.19 -19.24 -9.37
CA LEU A 258 -3.36 -20.13 -8.22
C LEU A 258 -4.42 -19.63 -7.24
N LEU A 259 -4.49 -18.34 -6.98
CA LEU A 259 -5.51 -17.74 -6.11
C LEU A 259 -6.91 -17.80 -6.75
N GLU A 260 -7.01 -17.61 -8.05
CA GLU A 260 -8.29 -17.66 -8.80
C GLU A 260 -8.85 -19.08 -8.86
N ALA A 261 -8.01 -20.09 -9.11
CA ALA A 261 -8.41 -21.49 -9.32
C ALA A 261 -9.19 -22.16 -8.17
N GLY A 262 -9.23 -21.57 -6.98
CA GLY A 262 -9.97 -22.12 -5.83
C GLY A 262 -10.89 -21.12 -5.17
N GLY A 263 -11.23 -19.99 -5.83
CA GLY A 263 -11.98 -18.90 -5.22
C GLY A 263 -11.20 -18.16 -4.11
N ARG A 264 -9.91 -18.50 -3.93
CA ARG A 264 -9.05 -17.94 -2.86
C ARG A 264 -8.82 -16.44 -3.03
N LEU A 265 -8.77 -15.94 -4.26
CA LEU A 265 -8.64 -14.50 -4.52
C LEU A 265 -9.84 -13.74 -3.97
N THR A 266 -11.06 -14.21 -4.25
CA THR A 266 -12.29 -13.60 -3.74
C THR A 266 -12.34 -13.67 -2.22
N ALA A 267 -11.99 -14.81 -1.64
CA ALA A 267 -11.94 -14.99 -0.18
C ALA A 267 -10.88 -14.09 0.47
N LYS A 268 -9.67 -13.99 -0.10
CA LYS A 268 -8.60 -13.08 0.36
C LYS A 268 -9.09 -11.63 0.36
N ARG A 269 -9.66 -11.16 -0.74
CA ARG A 269 -10.19 -9.80 -0.85
C ARG A 269 -11.34 -9.53 0.11
N ALA A 270 -12.25 -10.49 0.31
CA ALA A 270 -13.34 -10.37 1.29
C ALA A 270 -12.81 -10.25 2.73
N ALA A 271 -11.85 -11.08 3.10
CA ALA A 271 -11.17 -11.00 4.40
C ALA A 271 -10.48 -9.65 4.60
N GLN A 272 -9.76 -9.15 3.59
CA GLN A 272 -9.13 -7.83 3.60
C GLN A 272 -10.14 -6.70 3.79
N GLN A 273 -11.34 -6.79 3.18
CA GLN A 273 -12.39 -5.78 3.35
C GLN A 273 -12.95 -5.79 4.78
N VAL A 274 -13.17 -6.96 5.37
CA VAL A 274 -13.65 -7.09 6.75
C VAL A 274 -12.60 -6.55 7.74
N GLU A 275 -11.34 -6.94 7.60
CA GLU A 275 -10.25 -6.44 8.44
C GLU A 275 -10.11 -4.92 8.34
N TRP A 276 -10.23 -4.41 7.13
CA TRP A 276 -10.23 -2.97 6.85
C TRP A 276 -11.39 -2.25 7.55
N THR A 277 -12.60 -2.81 7.50
CA THR A 277 -13.77 -2.24 8.18
C THR A 277 -13.49 -2.09 9.67
N TRP A 278 -12.94 -3.12 10.32
CA TRP A 278 -12.59 -3.07 11.74
C TRP A 278 -11.44 -2.11 12.04
N SER A 279 -10.49 -1.96 11.12
CA SER A 279 -9.44 -0.93 11.25
C SER A 279 -10.04 0.47 11.27
N MET A 280 -10.95 0.78 10.32
CA MET A 280 -11.63 2.08 10.30
C MET A 280 -12.48 2.33 11.54
N VAL A 281 -13.15 1.30 12.07
CA VAL A 281 -13.91 1.41 13.32
C VAL A 281 -12.98 1.75 14.49
N ARG A 282 -11.83 1.07 14.60
CA ARG A 282 -10.85 1.37 15.67
C ARG A 282 -10.32 2.80 15.57
N ASP A 283 -9.93 3.23 14.36
CA ASP A 283 -9.39 4.57 14.13
C ASP A 283 -10.44 5.64 14.48
N GLU A 284 -11.68 5.48 14.03
CA GLU A 284 -12.79 6.39 14.32
C GLU A 284 -13.12 6.44 15.84
N LEU A 285 -13.12 5.28 16.52
CA LEU A 285 -13.32 5.23 17.97
C LEU A 285 -12.22 5.96 18.74
N LEU A 286 -10.97 5.80 18.34
CA LEU A 286 -9.86 6.52 18.95
C LEU A 286 -9.95 8.04 18.71
N GLU A 287 -10.36 8.44 17.52
CA GLU A 287 -10.60 9.85 17.20
C GLU A 287 -11.72 10.45 18.06
N ARG A 288 -12.86 9.73 18.19
CA ARG A 288 -13.97 10.15 19.03
C ARG A 288 -13.56 10.22 20.50
N LEU A 289 -12.83 9.22 21.00
CA LEU A 289 -12.30 9.23 22.37
C LEU A 289 -11.45 10.48 22.63
N ARG A 290 -10.53 10.80 21.71
CA ARG A 290 -9.64 11.97 21.84
C ARG A 290 -10.37 13.30 21.70
N ALA A 291 -11.45 13.33 20.95
CA ALA A 291 -12.25 14.53 20.73
C ALA A 291 -13.26 14.80 21.85
N ASP A 292 -13.57 13.78 22.66
CA ASP A 292 -14.56 13.86 23.75
C ASP A 292 -14.14 14.93 24.78
N PRO A 293 -15.05 15.87 25.15
CA PRO A 293 -14.73 16.97 26.06
C PRO A 293 -14.33 16.50 27.45
N ALA A 294 -14.97 15.45 28.01
CA ALA A 294 -14.66 14.91 29.34
C ALA A 294 -13.28 14.24 29.34
N VAL A 295 -12.94 13.49 28.28
CA VAL A 295 -11.63 12.88 28.09
C VAL A 295 -10.55 13.97 27.92
N ARG A 296 -10.78 14.98 27.10
CA ARG A 296 -9.85 16.09 26.89
C ARG A 296 -9.57 16.87 28.17
N GLY A 297 -10.57 17.01 29.05
CA GLY A 297 -10.38 17.64 30.34
C GLY A 297 -9.57 16.80 31.32
N LEU A 298 -9.82 15.48 31.35
CA LEU A 298 -9.24 14.54 32.32
C LEU A 298 -7.83 14.02 31.92
N ALA A 299 -7.59 13.80 30.64
CA ALA A 299 -6.38 13.10 30.16
C ALA A 299 -5.06 13.79 30.57
N PRO A 300 -4.90 15.13 30.51
CA PRO A 300 -3.64 15.78 30.88
C PRO A 300 -3.28 15.58 32.37
N GLU A 301 -4.28 15.59 33.27
CA GLU A 301 -4.09 15.36 34.71
C GLU A 301 -3.64 13.93 34.97
N LEU A 302 -4.31 12.95 34.34
CA LEU A 302 -3.98 11.54 34.49
C LEU A 302 -2.58 11.23 33.89
N GLU A 303 -2.23 11.80 32.76
CA GLU A 303 -0.88 11.66 32.19
C GLU A 303 0.18 12.22 33.12
N ALA A 304 -0.05 13.37 33.76
CA ALA A 304 0.88 13.94 34.74
C ALA A 304 1.02 13.02 35.97
N ALA A 305 -0.10 12.49 36.47
CA ALA A 305 -0.10 11.56 37.60
C ALA A 305 0.64 10.23 37.28
N VAL A 306 0.50 9.70 36.06
CA VAL A 306 1.25 8.52 35.61
C VAL A 306 2.74 8.83 35.52
N ARG A 307 3.14 9.99 34.96
CA ARG A 307 4.56 10.41 34.92
C ARG A 307 5.16 10.58 36.30
N ALA A 308 4.36 11.05 37.29
CA ALA A 308 4.77 11.19 38.67
C ALA A 308 4.76 9.89 39.50
N GLY A 309 4.26 8.76 38.88
CA GLY A 309 4.15 7.46 39.54
C GLY A 309 3.06 7.40 40.62
N SER A 310 2.15 8.37 40.68
CA SER A 310 1.04 8.43 41.66
C SER A 310 -0.22 7.65 41.20
N VAL A 311 -0.33 7.37 39.89
CA VAL A 311 -1.41 6.57 39.32
C VAL A 311 -0.78 5.55 38.37
N THR A 312 -1.27 4.30 38.37
CA THR A 312 -0.80 3.29 37.42
C THR A 312 -1.37 3.54 36.02
N PRO A 313 -0.64 3.19 34.95
CA PRO A 313 -1.14 3.33 33.57
C PRO A 313 -2.50 2.64 33.37
N THR A 314 -2.70 1.47 33.93
CA THR A 314 -3.98 0.72 33.86
C THR A 314 -5.13 1.51 34.48
N SER A 315 -4.94 2.03 35.73
CA SER A 315 -5.97 2.83 36.41
C SER A 315 -6.27 4.14 35.63
N ALA A 316 -5.26 4.76 35.04
CA ALA A 316 -5.48 5.94 34.20
C ALA A 316 -6.29 5.60 32.94
N ALA A 317 -5.97 4.48 32.27
CA ALA A 317 -6.72 4.01 31.10
C ALA A 317 -8.18 3.72 31.45
N ASP A 318 -8.45 3.01 32.55
CA ASP A 318 -9.81 2.71 33.03
C ASP A 318 -10.62 4.00 33.30
N ARG A 319 -9.98 5.01 33.91
CA ARG A 319 -10.63 6.31 34.20
C ARG A 319 -10.91 7.10 32.92
N ILE A 320 -10.02 7.08 31.94
CA ILE A 320 -10.26 7.70 30.62
C ILE A 320 -11.41 7.03 29.90
N LEU A 321 -11.44 5.67 29.89
CA LEU A 321 -12.52 4.91 29.26
C LEU A 321 -13.87 5.11 29.99
N ALA A 322 -13.88 5.22 31.32
CA ALA A 322 -15.08 5.50 32.08
C ALA A 322 -15.62 6.93 31.84
N ALA A 323 -14.76 7.90 31.55
CA ALA A 323 -15.17 9.25 31.19
C ALA A 323 -15.74 9.33 29.77
N PHE A 324 -15.30 8.44 28.87
CA PHE A 324 -15.79 8.36 27.49
C PHE A 324 -17.18 7.70 27.45
N GLY A 325 -18.15 8.40 26.89
CA GLY A 325 -19.51 7.86 26.71
C GLY A 325 -20.39 7.96 27.96
N ASN A 326 -19.94 8.61 29.04
CA ASN A 326 -20.86 9.16 30.02
C ASN A 326 -21.34 10.52 29.47
N PRO A 327 -22.57 10.60 28.90
CA PRO A 327 -23.18 11.91 28.70
C PRO A 327 -23.31 12.49 30.09
N GLY A 328 -22.53 13.54 30.37
CA GLY A 328 -22.68 14.25 31.64
C GLY A 328 -24.15 14.58 31.86
N ASP A 329 -24.59 14.39 33.08
CA ASP A 329 -25.91 14.78 33.58
C ASP A 329 -26.28 16.20 33.17
#